data_9e1e9f8d9f013248794253fd8c8dcbc0
#
_entry.id   9e1e9f8d9f013248794253fd8c8dcbc0
#
_cell.length_a   1.000
_cell.length_b   1.000
_cell.length_c   1.000
_cell.angle_alpha   90.00
_cell.angle_beta   90.00
_cell.angle_gamma   90.00
#
_symmetry.space_group_name_H-M   'P 1'
#
loop_
_entity.id
_entity.type
_entity.pdbx_description
1 polymer ?
#
loop_
_entity_poly.entity_id
_entity_poly.type
_entity_poly.pdbx_seq_one_letter_code
_entity_poly.pdbx_strand_id
1 'polypeptide(L)'
;SLLARDNFRTRSSLADMSSADVLDPAIAELLSASDGLLVLAKGLGMPTVLRRVVEACLDGPLAFLLNTDAGEARELQHAIALRGGAPPVAVTAECGAAERAALYRGGGVLIVTARILVVDLLCDRVPVEHAAGVVVANAHRVTENSNVAFILRLFRQRNRDGFVKALTEDAPAVTKGFAKVEQLMRSLYVRRLLLWPRFHQSVSGALEAAEPRVEQLLVGLSARGQALQKALLQAVDACLQELRGCTSDVDVSQLTVENALFKSFDTVVRLQLEPVWHRIPRRAKALCSDLHHLRKLLNSLVRYDAVTFFEYLESVFDATSAQPPAERSHWVLQHSEPVYVLARDRVYELVREQRTLAE
;
A
#
# COMPACT_ATOMS: atom_id res chain seq x y z
N SER A 1 -26.61 -8.41 -10.52
CA SER A 1 -25.74 -7.26 -10.21
C SER A 1 -26.29 -6.34 -9.12
N LEU A 2 -27.62 -6.27 -8.87
CA LEU A 2 -28.22 -5.57 -7.72
C LEU A 2 -28.08 -6.36 -6.41
N LEU A 3 -28.13 -7.68 -6.44
CA LEU A 3 -27.96 -8.56 -5.27
C LEU A 3 -26.54 -8.54 -4.66
N ALA A 4 -25.53 -8.13 -5.41
CA ALA A 4 -24.16 -7.99 -4.90
C ALA A 4 -23.94 -6.68 -4.10
N ARG A 5 -24.75 -5.64 -4.34
CA ARG A 5 -24.64 -4.35 -3.63
C ARG A 5 -25.29 -4.38 -2.24
N ASP A 6 -26.38 -5.13 -2.08
CA ASP A 6 -27.06 -5.23 -0.77
C ASP A 6 -26.30 -6.14 0.21
N ASN A 7 -25.62 -7.19 -0.28
CA ASN A 7 -24.76 -8.04 0.56
C ASN A 7 -23.49 -7.32 1.07
N PHE A 8 -23.02 -6.26 0.38
CA PHE A 8 -21.87 -5.49 0.85
C PHE A 8 -22.26 -4.49 1.95
N ARG A 9 -23.46 -3.93 1.91
CA ARG A 9 -23.97 -2.97 2.92
C ARG A 9 -24.31 -3.63 4.26
N THR A 10 -24.88 -4.83 4.25
CA THR A 10 -25.22 -5.57 5.48
C THR A 10 -24.01 -6.18 6.18
N ARG A 11 -22.91 -6.49 5.43
CA ARG A 11 -21.67 -7.00 6.01
C ARG A 11 -20.86 -5.93 6.75
N SER A 12 -20.86 -4.66 6.30
CA SER A 12 -20.14 -3.60 7.00
C SER A 12 -20.75 -3.26 8.37
N SER A 13 -22.07 -3.37 8.52
CA SER A 13 -22.74 -3.09 9.80
C SER A 13 -22.58 -4.19 10.87
N LEU A 14 -22.45 -5.46 10.46
CA LEU A 14 -22.20 -6.57 11.38
C LEU A 14 -20.72 -6.66 11.81
N ALA A 15 -19.80 -6.33 10.91
CA ALA A 15 -18.37 -6.23 11.24
C ALA A 15 -18.08 -5.05 12.17
N ASP A 16 -18.80 -3.92 12.02
CA ASP A 16 -18.66 -2.76 12.91
C ASP A 16 -19.19 -3.01 14.33
N MET A 17 -20.22 -3.83 14.52
CA MET A 17 -20.76 -4.11 15.86
C MET A 17 -19.88 -5.07 16.67
N SER A 18 -19.26 -6.07 16.03
CA SER A 18 -18.37 -7.01 16.74
C SER A 18 -16.95 -6.48 16.95
N SER A 19 -16.47 -5.61 16.06
CA SER A 19 -15.14 -5.00 16.20
C SER A 19 -15.11 -3.86 17.22
N ALA A 20 -16.23 -3.16 17.44
CA ALA A 20 -16.32 -2.07 18.40
C ALA A 20 -16.07 -2.56 19.83
N ASP A 21 -16.69 -3.65 20.25
CA ASP A 21 -16.59 -4.18 21.63
C ASP A 21 -15.15 -4.66 21.95
N VAL A 22 -14.43 -5.19 20.96
CA VAL A 22 -13.07 -5.69 21.13
C VAL A 22 -12.05 -4.56 21.26
N LEU A 23 -12.31 -3.44 20.57
CA LEU A 23 -11.41 -2.28 20.55
C LEU A 23 -11.68 -1.31 21.70
N ASP A 24 -12.82 -1.43 22.39
CA ASP A 24 -13.18 -0.53 23.49
C ASP A 24 -12.11 -0.45 24.59
N PRO A 25 -11.48 -1.55 25.04
CA PRO A 25 -10.40 -1.44 26.00
C PRO A 25 -9.17 -0.70 25.46
N ALA A 26 -8.79 -0.92 24.19
CA ALA A 26 -7.68 -0.22 23.57
C ALA A 26 -7.94 1.29 23.43
N ILE A 27 -9.17 1.64 23.07
CA ILE A 27 -9.62 3.03 22.96
C ILE A 27 -9.65 3.67 24.34
N ALA A 28 -10.22 3.00 25.35
CA ALA A 28 -10.28 3.50 26.72
C ALA A 28 -8.86 3.72 27.29
N GLU A 29 -7.95 2.79 27.05
CA GLU A 29 -6.55 2.90 27.47
C GLU A 29 -5.86 4.11 26.79
N LEU A 30 -6.06 4.32 25.49
CA LEU A 30 -5.51 5.45 24.77
C LEU A 30 -6.15 6.77 25.21
N LEU A 31 -7.45 6.79 25.45
CA LEU A 31 -8.15 8.01 25.91
C LEU A 31 -7.76 8.42 27.33
N SER A 32 -7.56 7.44 28.23
CA SER A 32 -7.13 7.70 29.60
C SER A 32 -5.66 8.15 29.71
N ALA A 33 -4.83 7.81 28.72
CA ALA A 33 -3.45 8.25 28.67
C ALA A 33 -3.38 9.72 28.21
N SER A 34 -2.58 10.54 28.89
CA SER A 34 -2.26 11.90 28.40
C SER A 34 -1.48 11.82 27.10
N ASP A 35 -0.49 10.92 27.03
CA ASP A 35 0.36 10.72 25.86
C ASP A 35 0.53 9.21 25.58
N GLY A 36 0.40 8.81 24.31
CA GLY A 36 0.53 7.41 23.96
C GLY A 36 0.69 7.14 22.47
N LEU A 37 1.44 6.10 22.16
CA LEU A 37 1.52 5.49 20.84
C LEU A 37 0.77 4.17 20.87
N LEU A 38 -0.35 4.09 20.14
CA LEU A 38 -1.08 2.85 19.93
C LEU A 38 -0.58 2.17 18.66
N VAL A 39 -0.10 0.94 18.82
CA VAL A 39 0.25 0.05 17.72
C VAL A 39 -0.78 -1.08 17.68
N LEU A 40 -1.67 -0.99 16.72
CA LEU A 40 -2.74 -1.95 16.49
C LEU A 40 -2.31 -2.94 15.41
N ALA A 41 -2.68 -4.22 15.53
CA ALA A 41 -2.44 -5.15 14.44
C ALA A 41 -3.30 -4.79 13.23
N LYS A 42 -2.71 -4.93 12.04
CA LYS A 42 -3.36 -4.58 10.78
C LYS A 42 -4.69 -5.32 10.60
N GLY A 43 -5.72 -4.56 10.20
CA GLY A 43 -7.06 -5.10 9.92
C GLY A 43 -7.97 -5.23 11.15
N LEU A 44 -7.57 -4.76 12.32
CA LEU A 44 -8.41 -4.75 13.53
C LEU A 44 -9.36 -3.54 13.62
N GLY A 45 -9.40 -2.66 12.61
CA GLY A 45 -10.33 -1.54 12.57
C GLY A 45 -9.74 -0.20 13.03
N MET A 46 -8.51 0.13 12.60
CA MET A 46 -7.87 1.42 12.88
C MET A 46 -8.76 2.63 12.53
N PRO A 47 -9.55 2.66 11.44
CA PRO A 47 -10.47 3.77 11.17
C PRO A 47 -11.50 3.97 12.27
N THR A 48 -12.01 2.88 12.88
CA THR A 48 -12.95 2.96 14.00
C THR A 48 -12.29 3.56 15.24
N VAL A 49 -11.06 3.16 15.55
CA VAL A 49 -10.27 3.72 16.67
C VAL A 49 -10.03 5.21 16.45
N LEU A 50 -9.54 5.60 15.26
CA LEU A 50 -9.30 7.00 14.91
C LEU A 50 -10.57 7.84 15.04
N ARG A 51 -11.70 7.34 14.51
CA ARG A 51 -13.00 8.01 14.61
C ARG A 51 -13.39 8.25 16.06
N ARG A 52 -13.33 7.23 16.93
CA ARG A 52 -13.73 7.38 18.35
C ARG A 52 -12.81 8.30 19.13
N VAL A 53 -11.50 8.30 18.83
CA VAL A 53 -10.55 9.27 19.42
C VAL A 53 -10.89 10.68 18.99
N VAL A 54 -11.24 10.90 17.73
CA VAL A 54 -11.64 12.20 17.20
C VAL A 54 -12.99 12.64 17.80
N GLU A 55 -14.00 11.75 17.82
CA GLU A 55 -15.31 12.00 18.43
C GLU A 55 -15.17 12.48 19.89
N ALA A 56 -14.28 11.88 20.67
CA ALA A 56 -14.03 12.28 22.05
C ALA A 56 -13.42 13.70 22.20
N CYS A 57 -12.94 14.29 21.11
CA CYS A 57 -12.32 15.61 21.10
C CYS A 57 -13.16 16.68 20.38
N LEU A 58 -14.28 16.31 19.74
CA LEU A 58 -15.05 17.26 18.89
C LEU A 58 -15.64 18.43 19.67
N ASP A 59 -16.19 18.19 20.85
CA ASP A 59 -16.86 19.21 21.67
C ASP A 59 -15.89 19.91 22.65
N GLY A 60 -14.60 19.62 22.51
CA GLY A 60 -13.56 20.13 23.40
C GLY A 60 -12.80 21.34 22.86
N PRO A 61 -11.76 21.76 23.58
CA PRO A 61 -10.81 22.75 23.08
C PRO A 61 -10.13 22.27 21.78
N LEU A 62 -9.47 23.19 21.10
CA LEU A 62 -8.78 22.94 19.84
C LEU A 62 -7.88 21.71 19.89
N ALA A 63 -8.10 20.76 18.99
CA ALA A 63 -7.22 19.62 18.77
C ALA A 63 -6.87 19.49 17.29
N PHE A 64 -5.67 19.01 17.01
CA PHE A 64 -5.20 18.81 15.63
C PHE A 64 -5.19 17.34 15.28
N LEU A 65 -5.67 17.01 14.08
CA LEU A 65 -5.48 15.71 13.46
C LEU A 65 -4.47 15.84 12.30
N LEU A 66 -3.35 15.16 12.43
CA LEU A 66 -2.23 15.23 11.50
C LEU A 66 -1.98 13.88 10.82
N ASN A 67 -1.31 13.93 9.68
CA ASN A 67 -0.77 12.78 8.96
C ASN A 67 -1.84 11.84 8.39
N THR A 68 -3.04 12.34 8.14
CA THR A 68 -4.08 11.67 7.36
C THR A 68 -3.93 12.00 5.88
N ASP A 69 -4.28 11.05 5.02
CA ASP A 69 -4.45 11.36 3.60
C ASP A 69 -5.87 11.89 3.31
N ALA A 70 -6.08 12.37 2.08
CA ALA A 70 -7.37 12.97 1.70
C ALA A 70 -8.53 11.96 1.66
N GLY A 71 -8.23 10.66 1.46
CA GLY A 71 -9.21 9.57 1.50
C GLY A 71 -9.64 9.29 2.93
N GLU A 72 -8.67 9.06 3.82
CA GLU A 72 -8.88 8.85 5.25
C GLU A 72 -9.65 10.01 5.91
N ALA A 73 -9.30 11.24 5.55
CA ALA A 73 -9.99 12.42 6.06
C ALA A 73 -11.48 12.46 5.66
N ARG A 74 -11.78 12.17 4.38
CA ARG A 74 -13.17 12.13 3.89
C ARG A 74 -13.97 10.98 4.49
N GLU A 75 -13.37 9.80 4.63
CA GLU A 75 -14.01 8.66 5.29
C GLU A 75 -14.34 8.97 6.75
N LEU A 76 -13.40 9.56 7.47
CA LEU A 76 -13.59 9.98 8.86
C LEU A 76 -14.73 10.99 8.99
N GLN A 77 -14.73 12.04 8.15
CA GLN A 77 -15.78 13.06 8.14
C GLN A 77 -17.15 12.45 7.83
N HIS A 78 -17.22 11.59 6.82
CA HIS A 78 -18.45 10.90 6.44
C HIS A 78 -18.97 9.97 7.55
N ALA A 79 -18.08 9.19 8.17
CA ALA A 79 -18.44 8.28 9.26
C ALA A 79 -18.98 9.00 10.50
N ILE A 80 -18.43 10.20 10.83
CA ILE A 80 -18.92 11.01 11.93
C ILE A 80 -20.26 11.66 11.57
N ALA A 81 -20.40 12.19 10.35
CA ALA A 81 -21.65 12.81 9.89
C ALA A 81 -22.82 11.80 9.87
N LEU A 82 -22.59 10.55 9.45
CA LEU A 82 -23.60 9.48 9.46
C LEU A 82 -24.16 9.18 10.87
N ARG A 83 -23.40 9.49 11.92
CA ARG A 83 -23.79 9.30 13.32
C ARG A 83 -24.41 10.56 13.94
N GLY A 84 -24.62 11.61 13.15
CA GLY A 84 -25.20 12.89 13.61
C GLY A 84 -24.20 13.81 14.32
N GLY A 85 -22.89 13.47 14.35
CA GLY A 85 -21.85 14.35 14.87
C GLY A 85 -21.43 15.43 13.87
N ALA A 86 -20.95 16.55 14.36
CA ALA A 86 -20.34 17.59 13.52
C ALA A 86 -18.97 17.07 13.01
N PRO A 87 -18.77 16.94 11.69
CA PRO A 87 -17.51 16.42 11.17
C PRO A 87 -16.36 17.39 11.42
N PRO A 88 -15.12 16.92 11.68
CA PRO A 88 -13.96 17.77 11.83
C PRO A 88 -13.69 18.57 10.56
N VAL A 89 -13.28 19.82 10.72
CA VAL A 89 -13.03 20.73 9.60
C VAL A 89 -11.65 20.47 8.99
N ALA A 90 -11.58 20.32 7.67
CA ALA A 90 -10.32 20.18 6.96
C ALA A 90 -9.76 21.56 6.57
N VAL A 91 -8.57 21.87 7.05
CA VAL A 91 -7.83 23.09 6.71
C VAL A 91 -6.92 22.82 5.53
N THR A 92 -7.30 23.35 4.37
CA THR A 92 -6.58 23.20 3.10
C THR A 92 -5.81 24.47 2.70
N ALA A 93 -5.07 24.41 1.62
CA ALA A 93 -4.37 25.57 1.06
C ALA A 93 -5.33 26.66 0.53
N GLU A 94 -6.59 26.31 0.30
CA GLU A 94 -7.63 27.25 -0.16
C GLU A 94 -8.12 28.18 0.95
N CYS A 95 -8.01 27.75 2.23
CA CYS A 95 -8.37 28.57 3.38
C CYS A 95 -7.38 29.72 3.57
N GLY A 96 -7.87 30.95 3.58
CA GLY A 96 -7.07 32.15 3.84
C GLY A 96 -6.47 32.17 5.26
N ALA A 97 -5.40 32.92 5.47
CA ALA A 97 -4.73 32.99 6.77
C ALA A 97 -5.64 33.50 7.90
N ALA A 98 -6.50 34.49 7.61
CA ALA A 98 -7.46 35.05 8.58
C ALA A 98 -8.57 34.03 8.91
N GLU A 99 -9.05 33.30 7.93
CA GLU A 99 -10.03 32.22 8.09
C GLU A 99 -9.47 31.10 8.96
N ARG A 100 -8.24 30.65 8.69
CA ARG A 100 -7.56 29.63 9.51
C ARG A 100 -7.42 30.08 10.96
N ALA A 101 -7.01 31.34 11.17
CA ALA A 101 -6.91 31.89 12.51
C ALA A 101 -8.28 31.98 13.26
N ALA A 102 -9.38 32.16 12.53
CA ALA A 102 -10.73 32.06 13.09
C ALA A 102 -11.08 30.60 13.46
N LEU A 103 -10.78 29.64 12.59
CA LEU A 103 -10.98 28.19 12.85
C LEU A 103 -10.19 27.73 14.09
N TYR A 104 -8.94 28.16 14.25
CA TYR A 104 -8.12 27.81 15.42
C TYR A 104 -8.71 28.35 16.74
N ARG A 105 -9.45 29.43 16.71
CA ARG A 105 -10.14 29.98 17.89
C ARG A 105 -11.50 29.35 18.17
N GLY A 106 -12.08 28.69 17.16
CA GLY A 106 -13.39 28.05 17.26
C GLY A 106 -13.40 26.76 18.09
N GLY A 107 -12.25 26.15 18.36
CA GLY A 107 -12.14 24.88 19.05
C GLY A 107 -12.50 23.67 18.19
N GLY A 108 -12.69 22.51 18.83
CA GLY A 108 -12.98 21.25 18.17
C GLY A 108 -11.78 20.63 17.45
N VAL A 109 -12.02 19.68 16.55
CA VAL A 109 -10.95 18.97 15.84
C VAL A 109 -10.76 19.52 14.43
N LEU A 110 -9.52 19.90 14.11
CA LEU A 110 -9.13 20.36 12.79
C LEU A 110 -8.18 19.37 12.12
N ILE A 111 -8.52 18.95 10.91
CA ILE A 111 -7.64 18.15 10.06
C ILE A 111 -6.73 19.10 9.30
N VAL A 112 -5.44 19.13 9.62
CA VAL A 112 -4.51 20.12 9.05
C VAL A 112 -3.33 19.41 8.41
N THR A 113 -2.92 19.87 7.23
CA THR A 113 -1.67 19.40 6.65
C THR A 113 -0.47 19.92 7.42
N ALA A 114 0.54 19.08 7.61
CA ALA A 114 1.72 19.45 8.39
C ALA A 114 2.41 20.73 7.88
N ARG A 115 2.43 20.95 6.56
CA ARG A 115 3.03 22.17 5.98
C ARG A 115 2.33 23.45 6.40
N ILE A 116 1.00 23.45 6.39
CA ILE A 116 0.18 24.61 6.79
C ILE A 116 0.39 24.88 8.28
N LEU A 117 0.31 23.83 9.10
CA LEU A 117 0.41 24.00 10.55
C LEU A 117 1.80 24.49 10.99
N VAL A 118 2.88 24.04 10.34
CA VAL A 118 4.22 24.59 10.61
C VAL A 118 4.26 26.11 10.40
N VAL A 119 3.75 26.57 9.26
CA VAL A 119 3.76 28.02 8.95
C VAL A 119 2.89 28.80 9.96
N ASP A 120 1.71 28.29 10.28
CA ASP A 120 0.81 28.98 11.19
C ASP A 120 1.31 28.98 12.66
N LEU A 121 2.06 27.93 13.07
CA LEU A 121 2.75 27.91 14.37
C LEU A 121 3.90 28.91 14.44
N LEU A 122 4.69 29.02 13.37
CA LEU A 122 5.82 29.96 13.30
C LEU A 122 5.35 31.44 13.21
N CYS A 123 4.16 31.66 12.63
CA CYS A 123 3.55 33.00 12.55
C CYS A 123 2.66 33.34 13.76
N ASP A 124 2.68 32.56 14.84
CA ASP A 124 1.87 32.77 16.06
C ASP A 124 0.36 32.91 15.82
N ARG A 125 -0.16 32.24 14.78
CA ARG A 125 -1.59 32.28 14.45
C ARG A 125 -2.41 31.27 15.26
N VAL A 126 -1.73 30.27 15.85
CA VAL A 126 -2.33 29.16 16.59
C VAL A 126 -2.23 29.43 18.08
N PRO A 127 -3.35 29.43 18.84
CA PRO A 127 -3.35 29.56 20.30
C PRO A 127 -2.93 28.22 20.93
N VAL A 128 -1.65 27.88 20.84
CA VAL A 128 -1.09 26.58 21.26
C VAL A 128 -1.33 26.30 22.74
N GLU A 129 -1.27 27.32 23.59
CA GLU A 129 -1.44 27.20 25.05
C GLU A 129 -2.83 26.69 25.43
N HIS A 130 -3.83 26.98 24.60
CA HIS A 130 -5.23 26.59 24.81
C HIS A 130 -5.64 25.35 24.01
N ALA A 131 -4.75 24.78 23.24
CA ALA A 131 -5.04 23.58 22.47
C ALA A 131 -5.08 22.34 23.39
N ALA A 132 -6.12 21.50 23.23
CA ALA A 132 -6.26 20.25 23.98
C ALA A 132 -5.15 19.25 23.65
N GLY A 133 -4.77 19.16 22.36
CA GLY A 133 -3.71 18.23 21.97
C GLY A 133 -3.61 17.98 20.48
N VAL A 134 -2.82 16.94 20.16
CA VAL A 134 -2.55 16.52 18.79
C VAL A 134 -2.79 15.02 18.64
N VAL A 135 -3.58 14.64 17.66
CA VAL A 135 -3.75 13.25 17.20
C VAL A 135 -2.91 13.06 15.95
N VAL A 136 -2.05 12.07 15.95
CA VAL A 136 -1.19 11.72 14.81
C VAL A 136 -1.61 10.38 14.23
N ALA A 137 -2.27 10.38 13.09
CA ALA A 137 -2.55 9.18 12.32
C ALA A 137 -1.29 8.68 11.61
N ASN A 138 -1.27 7.39 11.23
CA ASN A 138 -0.15 6.80 10.49
C ASN A 138 1.23 7.11 11.09
N ALA A 139 1.36 6.98 12.41
CA ALA A 139 2.54 7.40 13.16
C ALA A 139 3.86 6.76 12.66
N HIS A 140 3.79 5.57 12.03
CA HIS A 140 4.94 4.89 11.43
C HIS A 140 5.66 5.71 10.34
N ARG A 141 4.97 6.70 9.74
CA ARG A 141 5.54 7.60 8.72
C ARG A 141 6.34 8.77 9.32
N VAL A 142 6.24 8.99 10.64
CA VAL A 142 6.93 10.09 11.32
C VAL A 142 8.39 9.74 11.52
N THR A 143 9.26 10.63 11.06
CA THR A 143 10.71 10.57 11.26
C THR A 143 11.17 11.81 12.03
N GLU A 144 12.36 11.77 12.60
CA GLU A 144 12.94 12.88 13.37
C GLU A 144 12.94 14.22 12.60
N ASN A 145 13.18 14.16 11.28
CA ASN A 145 13.24 15.32 10.41
C ASN A 145 11.90 15.67 9.73
N SER A 146 10.82 14.98 10.09
CA SER A 146 9.49 15.24 9.50
C SER A 146 8.86 16.51 10.05
N ASN A 147 8.04 17.16 9.23
CA ASN A 147 7.26 18.33 9.66
C ASN A 147 6.37 18.02 10.88
N VAL A 148 5.87 16.77 11.00
CA VAL A 148 5.06 16.36 12.15
C VAL A 148 5.90 16.37 13.44
N ALA A 149 7.12 15.82 13.41
CA ALA A 149 8.02 15.87 14.58
C ALA A 149 8.37 17.30 14.96
N PHE A 150 8.57 18.17 13.97
CA PHE A 150 8.82 19.60 14.21
C PHE A 150 7.61 20.31 14.84
N ILE A 151 6.39 20.05 14.35
CA ILE A 151 5.15 20.54 14.94
C ILE A 151 5.04 20.12 16.41
N LEU A 152 5.25 18.84 16.70
CA LEU A 152 5.16 18.32 18.07
C LEU A 152 6.21 18.94 18.99
N ARG A 153 7.41 19.25 18.47
CA ARG A 153 8.44 19.99 19.22
C ARG A 153 7.96 21.38 19.57
N LEU A 154 7.44 22.15 18.61
CA LEU A 154 6.91 23.49 18.83
C LEU A 154 5.70 23.46 19.78
N PHE A 155 4.82 22.48 19.60
CA PHE A 155 3.67 22.28 20.48
C PHE A 155 4.12 22.06 21.94
N ARG A 156 5.06 21.13 22.18
CA ARG A 156 5.56 20.82 23.53
C ARG A 156 6.35 21.94 24.19
N GLN A 157 6.96 22.81 23.42
CA GLN A 157 7.65 24.00 23.97
C GLN A 157 6.67 24.97 24.61
N ARG A 158 5.45 25.13 24.06
CA ARG A 158 4.45 26.07 24.48
C ARG A 158 3.32 25.45 25.33
N ASN A 159 3.00 24.18 25.07
CA ASN A 159 1.93 23.46 25.76
C ASN A 159 2.47 22.10 26.26
N ARG A 160 2.65 22.00 27.58
CA ARG A 160 3.13 20.77 28.23
C ARG A 160 2.00 19.86 28.67
N ASP A 161 0.81 20.41 28.87
CA ASP A 161 -0.36 19.73 29.44
C ASP A 161 -1.25 19.11 28.35
N GLY A 162 -1.18 19.63 27.12
CA GLY A 162 -1.92 19.08 25.99
C GLY A 162 -1.48 17.64 25.66
N PHE A 163 -2.43 16.82 25.25
CA PHE A 163 -2.15 15.41 24.91
C PHE A 163 -1.47 15.25 23.55
N VAL A 164 -0.72 14.14 23.39
CA VAL A 164 -0.29 13.63 22.08
C VAL A 164 -0.69 12.17 21.97
N LYS A 165 -1.60 11.86 21.05
CA LYS A 165 -2.08 10.51 20.78
C LYS A 165 -1.68 10.09 19.36
N ALA A 166 -0.82 9.12 19.27
CA ALA A 166 -0.31 8.61 17.99
C ALA A 166 -0.84 7.21 17.72
N LEU A 167 -1.21 6.94 16.48
CA LEU A 167 -1.88 5.72 16.05
C LEU A 167 -1.16 5.11 14.85
N THR A 168 -0.96 3.80 14.85
CA THR A 168 -0.44 3.08 13.69
C THR A 168 -0.93 1.64 13.66
N GLU A 169 -1.18 1.10 12.46
CA GLU A 169 -1.45 -0.32 12.22
C GLU A 169 -0.29 -1.05 11.51
N ASP A 170 0.81 -0.34 11.23
CA ASP A 170 1.98 -0.92 10.59
C ASP A 170 3.07 -1.24 11.62
N ALA A 171 2.85 -2.30 12.41
CA ALA A 171 3.82 -2.77 13.38
C ALA A 171 5.19 -3.12 12.74
N PRO A 172 5.26 -3.79 11.55
CA PRO A 172 6.53 -4.03 10.88
C PRO A 172 7.32 -2.77 10.56
N ALA A 173 6.66 -1.67 10.15
CA ALA A 173 7.33 -0.41 9.86
C ALA A 173 7.92 0.25 11.11
N VAL A 174 7.31 0.01 12.28
CA VAL A 174 7.76 0.56 13.56
C VAL A 174 8.90 -0.27 14.16
N THR A 175 8.95 -1.58 13.89
CA THR A 175 9.93 -2.51 14.52
C THR A 175 11.17 -2.77 13.67
N LYS A 176 11.11 -2.59 12.34
CA LYS A 176 12.26 -2.81 11.46
C LYS A 176 13.35 -1.76 11.67
N GLY A 177 14.46 -2.15 12.26
CA GLY A 177 15.64 -1.31 12.48
C GLY A 177 16.07 -1.22 13.93
N PHE A 178 17.25 -0.65 14.14
CA PHE A 178 17.80 -0.48 15.49
C PHE A 178 17.10 0.66 16.22
N ALA A 179 16.59 0.40 17.43
CA ALA A 179 15.94 1.36 18.34
C ALA A 179 14.83 2.22 17.69
N LYS A 180 14.16 1.72 16.62
CA LYS A 180 13.22 2.51 15.83
C LYS A 180 11.98 2.92 16.61
N VAL A 181 11.47 2.05 17.48
CA VAL A 181 10.32 2.35 18.36
C VAL A 181 10.66 3.51 19.28
N GLU A 182 11.84 3.45 19.92
CA GLU A 182 12.29 4.49 20.83
C GLU A 182 12.51 5.83 20.12
N GLN A 183 13.12 5.82 18.94
CA GLN A 183 13.30 7.01 18.12
C GLN A 183 11.94 7.60 17.70
N LEU A 184 10.99 6.76 17.30
CA LEU A 184 9.64 7.19 16.97
C LEU A 184 8.94 7.82 18.18
N MET A 185 8.97 7.17 19.33
CA MET A 185 8.36 7.68 20.56
C MET A 185 8.98 9.01 20.99
N ARG A 186 10.29 9.18 20.86
CA ARG A 186 10.98 10.46 21.11
C ARG A 186 10.52 11.54 20.13
N SER A 187 10.41 11.22 18.83
CA SER A 187 9.96 12.17 17.80
C SER A 187 8.50 12.58 17.98
N LEU A 188 7.67 11.69 18.54
CA LEU A 188 6.27 11.93 18.87
C LEU A 188 6.06 12.59 20.24
N TYR A 189 7.11 12.68 21.08
CA TYR A 189 7.00 13.17 22.45
C TYR A 189 6.04 12.36 23.31
N VAL A 190 5.93 11.04 23.08
CA VAL A 190 5.08 10.13 23.85
C VAL A 190 5.91 9.18 24.72
N ARG A 191 5.38 8.79 25.89
CA ARG A 191 6.06 7.93 26.84
C ARG A 191 5.43 6.56 27.01
N ARG A 192 4.15 6.41 26.65
CA ARG A 192 3.43 5.16 26.73
C ARG A 192 3.35 4.49 25.37
N LEU A 193 3.62 3.19 25.34
CA LEU A 193 3.46 2.33 24.17
C LEU A 193 2.34 1.34 24.47
N LEU A 194 1.28 1.39 23.69
CA LEU A 194 0.09 0.55 23.81
C LEU A 194 0.13 -0.45 22.63
N LEU A 195 0.31 -1.73 22.95
CA LEU A 195 0.44 -2.79 21.95
C LEU A 195 -0.80 -3.67 21.93
N TRP A 196 -1.45 -3.71 20.78
CA TRP A 196 -2.63 -4.55 20.54
C TRP A 196 -2.40 -5.49 19.35
N PRO A 197 -1.58 -6.55 19.55
CA PRO A 197 -1.34 -7.56 18.55
C PRO A 197 -2.53 -8.51 18.43
N ARG A 198 -2.59 -9.30 17.34
CA ARG A 198 -3.66 -10.31 17.14
C ARG A 198 -3.67 -11.41 18.20
N PHE A 199 -2.53 -11.68 18.82
CA PHE A 199 -2.41 -12.65 19.92
C PHE A 199 -2.72 -12.05 21.31
N HIS A 200 -3.13 -10.78 21.39
CA HIS A 200 -3.67 -10.23 22.64
C HIS A 200 -4.94 -11.00 23.01
N GLN A 201 -5.09 -11.39 24.29
CA GLN A 201 -6.15 -12.29 24.74
C GLN A 201 -7.56 -11.86 24.29
N SER A 202 -7.89 -10.59 24.49
CA SER A 202 -9.20 -10.04 24.07
C SER A 202 -9.39 -10.08 22.55
N VAL A 203 -8.32 -9.85 21.78
CA VAL A 203 -8.36 -9.86 20.31
C VAL A 203 -8.46 -11.28 19.78
N SER A 204 -7.65 -12.21 20.31
CA SER A 204 -7.65 -13.63 19.93
C SER A 204 -9.03 -14.24 20.16
N GLY A 205 -9.60 -14.06 21.37
CA GLY A 205 -10.92 -14.60 21.68
C GLY A 205 -12.04 -14.06 20.78
N ALA A 206 -11.98 -12.78 20.41
CA ALA A 206 -12.97 -12.21 19.49
C ALA A 206 -12.76 -12.66 18.02
N LEU A 207 -11.52 -12.84 17.58
CA LEU A 207 -11.23 -13.38 16.25
C LEU A 207 -11.66 -14.85 16.14
N GLU A 208 -11.48 -15.64 17.19
CA GLU A 208 -11.94 -17.04 17.27
C GLU A 208 -13.47 -17.13 17.27
N ALA A 209 -14.15 -16.22 17.99
CA ALA A 209 -15.62 -16.15 18.00
C ALA A 209 -16.22 -15.71 16.66
N ALA A 210 -15.47 -14.96 15.86
CA ALA A 210 -15.87 -14.43 14.55
C ALA A 210 -15.06 -15.07 13.40
N GLU A 211 -14.84 -16.38 13.45
CA GLU A 211 -14.08 -17.09 12.43
C GLU A 211 -14.68 -16.87 11.03
N PRO A 212 -13.92 -16.30 10.08
CA PRO A 212 -14.45 -16.02 8.75
C PRO A 212 -14.63 -17.31 7.96
N ARG A 213 -15.76 -17.45 7.26
CA ARG A 213 -15.90 -18.51 6.27
C ARG A 213 -14.96 -18.25 5.10
N VAL A 214 -13.95 -19.07 4.96
CA VAL A 214 -12.97 -18.99 3.87
C VAL A 214 -13.43 -19.88 2.72
N GLU A 215 -13.69 -19.26 1.57
CA GLU A 215 -13.97 -19.98 0.31
C GLU A 215 -12.75 -19.81 -0.60
N GLN A 216 -12.09 -20.92 -0.90
CA GLN A 216 -10.94 -20.93 -1.81
C GLN A 216 -11.39 -21.28 -3.21
N LEU A 217 -11.33 -20.28 -4.12
CA LEU A 217 -11.65 -20.45 -5.52
C LEU A 217 -10.36 -20.67 -6.31
N LEU A 218 -10.24 -21.87 -6.89
CA LEU A 218 -9.13 -22.20 -7.80
C LEU A 218 -9.59 -21.91 -9.23
N VAL A 219 -9.13 -20.79 -9.77
CA VAL A 219 -9.41 -20.38 -11.14
C VAL A 219 -8.20 -20.71 -12.02
N GLY A 220 -8.33 -21.73 -12.85
CA GLY A 220 -7.29 -22.10 -13.83
C GLY A 220 -7.28 -21.15 -15.04
N LEU A 221 -6.18 -21.17 -15.78
CA LEU A 221 -6.12 -20.51 -17.07
C LEU A 221 -7.02 -21.21 -18.09
N SER A 222 -7.66 -20.46 -18.99
CA SER A 222 -8.37 -21.01 -20.14
C SER A 222 -7.43 -21.85 -21.03
N ALA A 223 -7.97 -22.71 -21.89
CA ALA A 223 -7.16 -23.54 -22.79
C ALA A 223 -6.19 -22.70 -23.64
N ARG A 224 -6.64 -21.53 -24.13
CA ARG A 224 -5.76 -20.60 -24.86
C ARG A 224 -4.75 -19.89 -23.96
N GLY A 225 -5.14 -19.57 -22.73
CA GLY A 225 -4.22 -19.05 -21.73
C GLY A 225 -3.11 -20.03 -21.40
N GLN A 226 -3.43 -21.32 -21.29
CA GLN A 226 -2.44 -22.40 -21.10
C GLN A 226 -1.53 -22.58 -22.31
N ALA A 227 -2.07 -22.53 -23.54
CA ALA A 227 -1.29 -22.57 -24.75
C ALA A 227 -0.31 -21.39 -24.84
N LEU A 228 -0.77 -20.20 -24.52
CA LEU A 228 0.04 -18.98 -24.47
C LEU A 228 1.13 -19.07 -23.39
N GLN A 229 0.80 -19.56 -22.21
CA GLN A 229 1.78 -19.83 -21.15
C GLN A 229 2.86 -20.79 -21.61
N LYS A 230 2.47 -21.88 -22.28
CA LYS A 230 3.40 -22.86 -22.84
C LYS A 230 4.34 -22.25 -23.88
N ALA A 231 3.81 -21.41 -24.78
CA ALA A 231 4.63 -20.71 -25.77
C ALA A 231 5.64 -19.75 -25.13
N LEU A 232 5.23 -19.01 -24.11
CA LEU A 232 6.14 -18.15 -23.34
C LEU A 232 7.21 -18.95 -22.60
N LEU A 233 6.87 -20.08 -21.99
CA LEU A 233 7.84 -20.97 -21.33
C LEU A 233 8.83 -21.57 -22.33
N GLN A 234 8.40 -21.93 -23.53
CA GLN A 234 9.30 -22.38 -24.59
C GLN A 234 10.29 -21.28 -25.02
N ALA A 235 9.82 -20.03 -25.10
CA ALA A 235 10.69 -18.90 -25.38
C ALA A 235 11.72 -18.68 -24.25
N VAL A 236 11.31 -18.81 -22.98
CA VAL A 236 12.21 -18.76 -21.82
C VAL A 236 13.27 -19.85 -21.88
N ASP A 237 12.85 -21.10 -22.17
CA ASP A 237 13.78 -22.24 -22.26
C ASP A 237 14.79 -22.03 -23.39
N ALA A 238 14.36 -21.59 -24.57
CA ALA A 238 15.25 -21.30 -25.68
C ALA A 238 16.28 -20.19 -25.33
N CYS A 239 15.84 -19.13 -24.67
CA CYS A 239 16.74 -18.07 -24.19
C CYS A 239 17.76 -18.58 -23.16
N LEU A 240 17.33 -19.46 -22.25
CA LEU A 240 18.22 -20.07 -21.24
C LEU A 240 19.24 -21.02 -21.88
N GLN A 241 18.84 -21.84 -22.85
CA GLN A 241 19.73 -22.75 -23.56
C GLN A 241 20.79 -21.96 -24.34
N GLU A 242 20.39 -20.89 -25.00
CA GLU A 242 21.30 -20.01 -25.71
C GLU A 242 22.25 -19.27 -24.76
N LEU A 243 21.75 -18.78 -23.62
CA LEU A 243 22.57 -18.11 -22.61
C LEU A 243 23.63 -19.07 -22.06
N ARG A 244 23.29 -20.33 -21.80
CA ARG A 244 24.24 -21.37 -21.40
C ARG A 244 25.33 -21.61 -22.45
N GLY A 245 24.96 -21.56 -23.73
CA GLY A 245 25.92 -21.69 -24.83
C GLY A 245 26.90 -20.50 -24.98
N CYS A 246 26.47 -19.32 -24.55
CA CYS A 246 27.27 -18.09 -24.63
C CYS A 246 28.18 -17.84 -23.41
N THR A 247 28.01 -18.56 -22.31
CA THR A 247 28.67 -18.29 -21.02
C THR A 247 29.32 -19.57 -20.47
N SER A 248 30.41 -20.02 -21.10
CA SER A 248 31.15 -21.24 -20.68
C SER A 248 31.82 -21.11 -19.29
N ASP A 249 32.11 -19.89 -18.85
CA ASP A 249 32.88 -19.61 -17.63
C ASP A 249 32.01 -19.29 -16.41
N VAL A 250 30.68 -19.37 -16.53
CA VAL A 250 29.74 -19.03 -15.45
C VAL A 250 28.96 -20.27 -15.03
N ASP A 251 28.80 -20.46 -13.73
CA ASP A 251 27.93 -21.51 -13.20
C ASP A 251 26.46 -21.17 -13.49
N VAL A 252 25.94 -21.76 -14.54
CA VAL A 252 24.54 -21.59 -15.00
C VAL A 252 23.61 -22.67 -14.48
N SER A 253 24.03 -23.49 -13.51
CA SER A 253 23.25 -24.61 -12.98
C SER A 253 21.91 -24.18 -12.39
N GLN A 254 21.84 -22.99 -11.81
CA GLN A 254 20.61 -22.42 -11.23
C GLN A 254 19.72 -21.69 -12.26
N LEU A 255 20.18 -21.51 -13.48
CA LEU A 255 19.41 -20.89 -14.56
C LEU A 255 18.49 -21.94 -15.21
N THR A 256 17.46 -22.37 -14.50
CA THR A 256 16.43 -23.31 -14.97
C THR A 256 15.13 -22.59 -15.26
N VAL A 257 14.25 -23.19 -16.08
CA VAL A 257 12.92 -22.63 -16.38
C VAL A 257 12.11 -22.47 -15.10
N GLU A 258 12.21 -23.41 -14.17
CA GLU A 258 11.52 -23.35 -12.87
C GLU A 258 11.95 -22.13 -12.05
N ASN A 259 13.27 -21.91 -11.95
CA ASN A 259 13.80 -20.75 -11.25
C ASN A 259 13.47 -19.44 -11.96
N ALA A 260 13.36 -19.44 -13.30
CA ALA A 260 13.00 -18.25 -14.08
C ALA A 260 11.60 -17.70 -13.76
N LEU A 261 10.71 -18.51 -13.18
CA LEU A 261 9.39 -18.08 -12.76
C LEU A 261 9.40 -17.24 -11.48
N PHE A 262 10.43 -17.37 -10.65
CA PHE A 262 10.52 -16.65 -9.39
C PHE A 262 11.10 -15.23 -9.56
N LYS A 263 10.60 -14.28 -8.75
CA LYS A 263 11.10 -12.89 -8.74
C LYS A 263 12.59 -12.81 -8.39
N SER A 264 13.08 -13.73 -7.58
CA SER A 264 14.49 -13.83 -7.18
C SER A 264 15.43 -14.17 -8.34
N PHE A 265 14.91 -14.69 -9.46
CA PHE A 265 15.72 -15.08 -10.62
C PHE A 265 16.55 -13.92 -11.18
N ASP A 266 15.99 -12.73 -11.31
CA ASP A 266 16.76 -11.56 -11.77
C ASP A 266 17.93 -11.24 -10.85
N THR A 267 17.75 -11.42 -9.54
CA THR A 267 18.82 -11.23 -8.55
C THR A 267 19.88 -12.31 -8.70
N VAL A 268 19.47 -13.54 -8.92
CA VAL A 268 20.43 -14.66 -9.17
C VAL A 268 21.23 -14.43 -10.46
N VAL A 269 20.54 -14.11 -11.57
CA VAL A 269 21.20 -13.78 -12.85
C VAL A 269 22.20 -12.62 -12.68
N ARG A 270 21.78 -11.56 -11.99
CA ARG A 270 22.63 -10.42 -11.74
C ARG A 270 23.86 -10.78 -10.89
N LEU A 271 23.66 -11.48 -9.78
CA LEU A 271 24.76 -11.88 -8.89
C LEU A 271 25.78 -12.79 -9.58
N GLN A 272 25.33 -13.71 -10.43
CA GLN A 272 26.20 -14.62 -11.16
C GLN A 272 26.93 -13.95 -12.31
N LEU A 273 26.28 -13.01 -13.00
CA LEU A 273 26.84 -12.37 -14.18
C LEU A 273 27.58 -11.04 -13.88
N GLU A 274 27.30 -10.37 -12.75
CA GLU A 274 27.91 -9.11 -12.39
C GLU A 274 29.46 -9.15 -12.35
N PRO A 275 30.12 -10.18 -11.78
CA PRO A 275 31.58 -10.26 -11.76
C PRO A 275 32.23 -10.35 -13.14
N VAL A 276 31.53 -10.96 -14.09
CA VAL A 276 32.01 -11.22 -15.45
C VAL A 276 31.35 -10.32 -16.50
N TRP A 277 30.50 -9.37 -16.08
CA TRP A 277 29.65 -8.54 -16.95
C TRP A 277 30.42 -7.81 -18.05
N HIS A 278 31.65 -7.39 -17.76
CA HIS A 278 32.52 -6.71 -18.73
C HIS A 278 33.06 -7.64 -19.83
N ARG A 279 33.11 -8.99 -19.57
CA ARG A 279 33.61 -10.01 -20.50
C ARG A 279 32.49 -10.69 -21.28
N ILE A 280 31.24 -10.56 -20.82
CA ILE A 280 30.09 -11.22 -21.43
C ILE A 280 29.79 -10.61 -22.81
N PRO A 281 29.56 -11.43 -23.84
CA PRO A 281 29.18 -11.01 -25.17
C PRO A 281 27.90 -10.15 -25.14
N ARG A 282 27.79 -9.20 -26.07
CA ARG A 282 26.58 -8.35 -26.20
C ARG A 282 25.31 -9.18 -26.32
N ARG A 283 25.39 -10.34 -27.03
CA ARG A 283 24.27 -11.28 -27.20
C ARG A 283 23.77 -11.83 -25.86
N ALA A 284 24.67 -12.26 -24.97
CA ALA A 284 24.26 -12.76 -23.65
C ALA A 284 23.62 -11.65 -22.77
N LYS A 285 24.07 -10.39 -22.91
CA LYS A 285 23.42 -9.24 -22.23
C LYS A 285 21.99 -9.02 -22.75
N ALA A 286 21.77 -9.13 -24.06
CA ALA A 286 20.46 -9.05 -24.67
C ALA A 286 19.54 -10.18 -24.18
N LEU A 287 20.06 -11.43 -24.12
CA LEU A 287 19.30 -12.56 -23.58
C LEU A 287 18.87 -12.38 -22.11
N CYS A 288 19.71 -11.77 -21.28
CA CYS A 288 19.31 -11.44 -19.89
C CYS A 288 18.16 -10.44 -19.86
N SER A 289 18.18 -9.42 -20.73
CA SER A 289 17.06 -8.48 -20.88
C SER A 289 15.80 -9.18 -21.39
N ASP A 290 15.95 -10.09 -22.34
CA ASP A 290 14.85 -10.88 -22.90
C ASP A 290 14.19 -11.77 -21.83
N LEU A 291 14.97 -12.45 -21.02
CA LEU A 291 14.47 -13.25 -19.90
C LEU A 291 13.68 -12.41 -18.89
N HIS A 292 14.14 -11.19 -18.61
CA HIS A 292 13.40 -10.26 -17.76
C HIS A 292 12.04 -9.89 -18.36
N HIS A 293 12.00 -9.59 -19.66
CA HIS A 293 10.75 -9.24 -20.37
C HIS A 293 9.79 -10.42 -20.46
N LEU A 294 10.29 -11.62 -20.80
CA LEU A 294 9.48 -12.85 -20.86
C LEU A 294 8.87 -13.20 -19.50
N ARG A 295 9.62 -13.04 -18.42
CA ARG A 295 9.09 -13.25 -17.08
C ARG A 295 8.02 -12.22 -16.73
N LYS A 296 8.22 -10.97 -17.14
CA LYS A 296 7.22 -9.92 -16.95
C LYS A 296 5.93 -10.22 -17.71
N LEU A 297 6.04 -10.76 -18.94
CA LEU A 297 4.90 -11.22 -19.73
C LEU A 297 4.19 -12.41 -19.08
N LEU A 298 4.91 -13.40 -18.53
CA LEU A 298 4.31 -14.50 -17.78
C LEU A 298 3.52 -14.02 -16.56
N ASN A 299 4.05 -13.05 -15.81
CA ASN A 299 3.32 -12.45 -14.69
C ASN A 299 2.10 -11.66 -15.16
N SER A 300 2.21 -10.95 -16.28
CA SER A 300 1.12 -10.15 -16.84
C SER A 300 0.00 -11.03 -17.39
N LEU A 301 0.33 -12.21 -17.92
CA LEU A 301 -0.66 -13.19 -18.41
C LEU A 301 -1.70 -13.60 -17.35
N VAL A 302 -1.27 -13.68 -16.10
CA VAL A 302 -2.14 -14.06 -14.97
C VAL A 302 -2.86 -12.84 -14.36
N ARG A 303 -2.29 -11.65 -14.48
CA ARG A 303 -2.81 -10.43 -13.84
C ARG A 303 -3.72 -9.60 -14.72
N TYR A 304 -3.47 -9.61 -16.02
CA TYR A 304 -4.20 -8.79 -16.99
C TYR A 304 -5.29 -9.61 -17.68
N ASP A 305 -6.37 -8.95 -18.05
CA ASP A 305 -7.34 -9.50 -18.97
C ASP A 305 -6.71 -9.70 -20.36
N ALA A 306 -7.47 -10.29 -21.30
CA ALA A 306 -6.93 -10.64 -22.62
C ALA A 306 -6.58 -9.40 -23.44
N VAL A 307 -7.39 -8.33 -23.35
CA VAL A 307 -7.20 -7.10 -24.14
C VAL A 307 -5.98 -6.34 -23.64
N THR A 308 -5.94 -6.05 -22.35
CA THR A 308 -4.81 -5.34 -21.72
C THR A 308 -3.49 -6.10 -21.88
N PHE A 309 -3.55 -7.45 -21.82
CA PHE A 309 -2.35 -8.27 -22.09
C PHE A 309 -1.88 -8.11 -23.53
N PHE A 310 -2.81 -8.11 -24.50
CA PHE A 310 -2.47 -7.99 -25.91
C PHE A 310 -1.90 -6.60 -26.22
N GLU A 311 -2.52 -5.52 -25.74
CA GLU A 311 -2.00 -4.14 -25.85
C GLU A 311 -0.59 -3.99 -25.25
N TYR A 312 -0.38 -4.61 -24.07
CA TYR A 312 0.94 -4.63 -23.46
C TYR A 312 1.97 -5.37 -24.34
N LEU A 313 1.58 -6.52 -24.91
CA LEU A 313 2.42 -7.28 -25.82
C LEU A 313 2.77 -6.44 -27.08
N GLU A 314 1.79 -5.76 -27.69
CA GLU A 314 2.03 -4.85 -28.82
C GLU A 314 3.02 -3.73 -28.45
N SER A 315 2.85 -3.11 -27.28
CA SER A 315 3.79 -2.08 -26.82
C SER A 315 5.22 -2.57 -26.69
N VAL A 316 5.42 -3.84 -26.28
CA VAL A 316 6.75 -4.47 -26.20
C VAL A 316 7.33 -4.71 -27.59
N PHE A 317 6.51 -5.14 -28.54
CA PHE A 317 6.94 -5.32 -29.95
C PHE A 317 7.30 -4.01 -30.62
N ASP A 318 6.51 -2.98 -30.46
CA ASP A 318 6.76 -1.65 -31.03
C ASP A 318 8.06 -1.05 -30.47
N ALA A 319 8.25 -1.14 -29.16
CA ALA A 319 9.46 -0.68 -28.50
C ALA A 319 10.72 -1.43 -29.00
N THR A 320 10.59 -2.73 -29.27
CA THR A 320 11.69 -3.55 -29.80
C THR A 320 11.96 -3.27 -31.29
N SER A 321 10.90 -3.04 -32.06
CA SER A 321 10.99 -2.72 -33.48
C SER A 321 11.64 -1.36 -33.75
N ALA A 322 11.49 -0.43 -32.82
CA ALA A 322 12.12 0.89 -32.89
C ALA A 322 13.64 0.85 -32.60
N GLN A 323 14.16 -0.25 -32.04
CA GLN A 323 15.59 -0.40 -31.76
C GLN A 323 16.42 -0.73 -33.02
N PRO A 324 17.71 -0.36 -33.05
CA PRO A 324 18.62 -0.75 -34.13
C PRO A 324 18.70 -2.29 -34.27
N PRO A 325 18.84 -2.84 -35.47
CA PRO A 325 18.86 -4.31 -35.70
C PRO A 325 19.86 -5.08 -34.82
N ALA A 326 20.97 -4.46 -34.44
CA ALA A 326 22.00 -5.06 -33.60
C ALA A 326 21.61 -5.16 -32.09
N GLU A 327 20.60 -4.42 -31.66
CA GLU A 327 20.13 -4.34 -30.27
C GLU A 327 18.74 -4.97 -30.08
N ARG A 328 18.13 -5.45 -31.17
CA ARG A 328 16.79 -6.07 -31.09
C ARG A 328 16.82 -7.33 -30.26
N SER A 329 15.78 -7.49 -29.48
CA SER A 329 15.50 -8.68 -28.68
C SER A 329 15.40 -9.94 -29.55
N HIS A 330 16.13 -10.98 -29.16
CA HIS A 330 16.28 -12.19 -29.97
C HIS A 330 15.04 -13.08 -29.95
N TRP A 331 14.35 -13.16 -28.80
CA TRP A 331 13.12 -13.95 -28.70
C TRP A 331 11.98 -13.37 -29.54
N VAL A 332 11.95 -12.03 -29.70
CA VAL A 332 10.96 -11.35 -30.54
C VAL A 332 11.08 -11.77 -32.01
N LEU A 333 12.30 -12.08 -32.47
CA LEU A 333 12.52 -12.49 -33.85
C LEU A 333 12.17 -13.95 -34.12
N GLN A 334 12.37 -14.86 -33.15
CA GLN A 334 12.25 -16.30 -33.36
C GLN A 334 11.04 -16.96 -32.71
N HIS A 335 10.58 -16.48 -31.56
CA HIS A 335 9.55 -17.13 -30.74
C HIS A 335 8.31 -16.26 -30.51
N SER A 336 8.27 -15.06 -31.08
CA SER A 336 7.21 -14.09 -30.83
C SER A 336 5.93 -14.39 -31.61
N GLU A 337 6.03 -14.92 -32.84
CA GLU A 337 4.88 -15.13 -33.70
C GLU A 337 3.82 -16.04 -33.05
N PRO A 338 4.16 -17.22 -32.48
CA PRO A 338 3.18 -18.05 -31.78
C PRO A 338 2.55 -17.35 -30.58
N VAL A 339 3.35 -16.56 -29.81
CA VAL A 339 2.86 -15.80 -28.65
C VAL A 339 1.86 -14.74 -29.09
N TYR A 340 2.18 -14.00 -30.15
CA TYR A 340 1.33 -12.95 -30.70
C TYR A 340 0.00 -13.50 -31.22
N VAL A 341 0.05 -14.57 -32.03
CA VAL A 341 -1.14 -15.23 -32.60
C VAL A 341 -2.05 -15.74 -31.47
N LEU A 342 -1.51 -16.44 -30.48
CA LEU A 342 -2.29 -16.97 -29.37
C LEU A 342 -2.87 -15.88 -28.48
N ALA A 343 -2.15 -14.78 -28.27
CA ALA A 343 -2.65 -13.64 -27.50
C ALA A 343 -3.82 -12.95 -28.23
N ARG A 344 -3.68 -12.71 -29.52
CA ARG A 344 -4.73 -12.16 -30.38
C ARG A 344 -5.97 -13.06 -30.40
N ASP A 345 -5.78 -14.36 -30.59
CA ASP A 345 -6.88 -15.32 -30.63
C ASP A 345 -7.64 -15.40 -29.31
N ARG A 346 -6.93 -15.22 -28.17
CA ARG A 346 -7.56 -15.12 -26.85
C ARG A 346 -8.51 -13.90 -26.76
N VAL A 347 -8.16 -12.77 -27.35
CA VAL A 347 -9.03 -11.58 -27.39
C VAL A 347 -10.29 -11.88 -28.20
N TYR A 348 -10.15 -12.48 -29.38
CA TYR A 348 -11.29 -12.80 -30.25
C TYR A 348 -12.25 -13.84 -29.62
N GLU A 349 -11.73 -14.81 -28.88
CA GLU A 349 -12.56 -15.78 -28.16
C GLU A 349 -13.44 -15.07 -27.10
N LEU A 350 -12.86 -14.19 -26.34
CA LEU A 350 -13.58 -13.41 -25.31
C LEU A 350 -14.69 -12.54 -25.91
N VAL A 351 -14.43 -11.92 -27.05
CA VAL A 351 -15.45 -11.12 -27.78
C VAL A 351 -16.59 -12.01 -28.28
N ARG A 352 -16.30 -13.24 -28.74
CA ARG A 352 -17.33 -14.18 -29.17
C ARG A 352 -18.19 -14.67 -28.01
N GLU A 353 -17.56 -15.04 -26.89
CA GLU A 353 -18.27 -15.46 -25.68
C GLU A 353 -19.17 -14.35 -25.10
N GLN A 354 -18.71 -13.11 -25.12
CA GLN A 354 -19.55 -11.99 -24.68
C GLN A 354 -20.74 -11.72 -25.59
N ARG A 355 -20.62 -11.95 -26.89
CA ARG A 355 -21.74 -11.84 -27.84
C ARG A 355 -22.80 -12.93 -27.63
N THR A 356 -22.37 -14.18 -27.43
CA THR A 356 -23.26 -15.31 -27.13
C THR A 356 -23.96 -15.21 -25.78
N LEU A 357 -23.43 -14.48 -24.82
CA LEU A 357 -24.07 -14.23 -23.52
C LEU A 357 -25.07 -13.05 -23.60
N ALA A 358 -24.98 -12.21 -24.61
CA ALA A 358 -25.85 -11.05 -24.83
C ALA A 358 -27.06 -11.37 -25.74
N GLU A 359 -27.00 -12.46 -26.51
CA GLU A 359 -28.09 -13.05 -27.28
C GLU A 359 -28.90 -14.05 -26.42
#